data_639ebb69fdba464eea186b20aa0cfba0
#
_entry.id   639ebb69fdba464eea186b20aa0cfba0
#
_cell.length_a   1.000
_cell.length_b   1.000
_cell.length_c   1.000
_cell.angle_alpha   90.00
_cell.angle_beta   90.00
_cell.angle_gamma   90.00
#
_symmetry.space_group_name_H-M   'P 1'
#
loop_
_entity.id
_entity.type
_entity.pdbx_description
1 polymer ?
#
loop_
_entity_poly.entity_id
_entity_poly.type
_entity_poly.pdbx_seq_one_letter_code
_entity_poly.pdbx_strand_id
1 'polypeptide(L)'
;MKRNTLIALLLILVSSAQSQITDPGGEAASSQPEFSDMELLETWGWLLAERFALKGLEITEYELELITKGMAAHVAGDRPATELQHSANQMQEYFDQREARVLVKQIREGHAAEEAFFDTLWGKPGIQSLGTGLHFEISEEGEGRKPTPNDMVEVHYRGRFINGDEFDSSYRKGQPARFKLNGVIPGWTQGVQQIAKGGKIKLYVPSKLGYGDAGTNGVPAASTLIFDIELLNIISDVAPPGAPELKVEP
;
A
#
# COMPACT_ATOMS: atom_id res chain seq x y z
N MET A 1 23.45 -27.92 16.14
CA MET A 1 23.31 -26.44 16.29
C MET A 1 22.57 -25.82 15.11
N LYS A 2 21.30 -26.17 14.80
CA LYS A 2 20.52 -25.57 13.68
C LYS A 2 19.02 -25.35 14.01
N ARG A 3 18.59 -25.54 15.27
CA ARG A 3 17.15 -25.40 15.64
C ARG A 3 16.75 -23.98 16.07
N ASN A 4 17.69 -23.12 16.47
CA ASN A 4 17.38 -21.81 17.02
C ASN A 4 17.30 -20.68 15.99
N THR A 5 17.72 -20.92 14.74
CA THR A 5 17.79 -19.86 13.70
C THR A 5 16.42 -19.56 13.07
N LEU A 6 15.51 -20.55 13.03
CA LEU A 6 14.17 -20.34 12.46
C LEU A 6 13.25 -19.57 13.40
N ILE A 7 13.34 -19.84 14.70
CA ILE A 7 12.54 -19.13 15.72
C ILE A 7 13.02 -17.68 15.88
N ALA A 8 14.32 -17.45 15.78
CA ALA A 8 14.88 -16.09 15.84
C ALA A 8 14.44 -15.18 14.67
N LEU A 9 14.22 -15.75 13.47
CA LEU A 9 13.71 -14.98 12.33
C LEU A 9 12.21 -14.64 12.47
N LEU A 10 11.43 -15.47 13.15
CA LEU A 10 10.02 -15.19 13.43
C LEU A 10 9.85 -14.06 14.46
N LEU A 11 10.73 -14.00 15.46
CA LEU A 11 10.70 -12.98 16.52
C LEU A 11 11.14 -11.60 16.03
N ILE A 12 11.94 -11.51 14.98
CA ILE A 12 12.38 -10.22 14.40
C ILE A 12 11.24 -9.50 13.68
N LEU A 13 10.28 -10.21 13.10
CA LEU A 13 9.10 -9.61 12.44
C LEU A 13 8.04 -9.09 13.41
N VAL A 14 7.97 -9.62 14.62
CA VAL A 14 7.05 -9.15 15.67
C VAL A 14 7.67 -8.00 16.49
N SER A 15 9.01 -7.92 16.56
CA SER A 15 9.74 -6.95 17.38
C SER A 15 9.81 -5.54 16.79
N SER A 16 9.49 -5.33 15.50
CA SER A 16 9.52 -4.00 14.89
C SER A 16 8.29 -3.13 15.15
N ALA A 17 7.26 -3.68 15.82
CA ALA A 17 6.04 -2.96 16.19
C ALA A 17 5.99 -2.50 17.66
N GLN A 18 7.03 -2.79 18.44
CA GLN A 18 7.04 -2.56 19.89
C GLN A 18 8.20 -1.70 20.39
N SER A 19 8.49 -0.59 19.76
CA SER A 19 9.36 0.43 20.37
C SER A 19 8.56 1.68 20.74
N GLN A 20 8.56 1.91 22.09
CA GLN A 20 8.19 3.14 22.77
C GLN A 20 6.76 3.25 23.33
N ILE A 21 6.54 2.67 24.50
CA ILE A 21 5.80 3.34 25.57
C ILE A 21 6.51 2.95 26.88
N THR A 22 7.28 3.86 27.44
CA THR A 22 7.74 3.78 28.82
C THR A 22 6.76 4.56 29.67
N ASP A 23 5.92 3.85 30.42
CA ASP A 23 5.14 4.42 31.52
C ASP A 23 5.74 3.94 32.83
N PRO A 24 6.19 4.82 33.73
CA PRO A 24 6.68 4.44 35.04
C PRO A 24 5.54 4.49 36.08
N GLY A 25 4.92 3.35 36.34
CA GLY A 25 4.09 3.21 37.52
C GLY A 25 2.76 2.52 37.32
N GLY A 26 2.68 1.24 37.69
CA GLY A 26 1.41 0.54 37.87
C GLY A 26 1.46 -0.91 37.41
N GLU A 27 1.61 -1.83 38.37
CA GLU A 27 1.36 -3.26 38.16
C GLU A 27 -0.02 -3.50 37.55
N ALA A 28 -0.05 -3.85 36.27
CA ALA A 28 -1.09 -4.66 35.70
C ALA A 28 -0.37 -5.66 34.77
N ALA A 29 -0.18 -6.88 35.27
CA ALA A 29 0.21 -8.00 34.45
C ALA A 29 -0.85 -8.14 33.34
N SER A 30 -0.60 -7.62 32.16
CA SER A 30 -1.34 -7.95 30.96
C SER A 30 -0.98 -9.41 30.63
N SER A 31 -1.81 -10.36 31.09
CA SER A 31 -1.74 -11.72 30.62
C SER A 31 -1.96 -11.67 29.11
N GLN A 32 -0.89 -11.87 28.33
CA GLN A 32 -1.04 -12.10 26.91
C GLN A 32 -1.95 -13.33 26.73
N PRO A 33 -2.85 -13.32 25.75
CA PRO A 33 -3.71 -14.48 25.51
C PRO A 33 -2.84 -15.71 25.24
N GLU A 34 -3.08 -16.79 26.00
CA GLU A 34 -2.47 -18.09 25.72
C GLU A 34 -3.18 -18.71 24.52
N PHE A 35 -2.45 -18.95 23.44
CA PHE A 35 -2.95 -19.62 22.25
C PHE A 35 -2.71 -21.13 22.37
N SER A 36 -3.68 -21.92 21.94
CA SER A 36 -3.52 -23.37 21.80
C SER A 36 -2.49 -23.74 20.71
N ASP A 37 -1.90 -24.92 20.81
CA ASP A 37 -0.98 -25.44 19.79
C ASP A 37 -1.63 -25.46 18.39
N MET A 38 -2.93 -25.71 18.30
CA MET A 38 -3.67 -25.68 17.04
C MET A 38 -3.71 -24.27 16.44
N GLU A 39 -4.06 -23.26 17.22
CA GLU A 39 -4.08 -21.85 16.76
C GLU A 39 -2.70 -21.36 16.34
N LEU A 40 -1.65 -21.79 17.03
CA LEU A 40 -0.27 -21.47 16.67
C LEU A 40 0.13 -22.14 15.34
N LEU A 41 -0.25 -23.38 15.10
CA LEU A 41 0.04 -24.08 13.85
C LEU A 41 -0.76 -23.53 12.67
N GLU A 42 -2.02 -23.18 12.85
CA GLU A 42 -2.83 -22.50 11.84
C GLU A 42 -2.24 -21.14 11.47
N THR A 43 -1.85 -20.35 12.49
CA THR A 43 -1.17 -19.06 12.29
C THR A 43 0.14 -19.22 11.54
N TRP A 44 0.91 -20.25 11.84
CA TRP A 44 2.14 -20.56 11.12
C TRP A 44 1.88 -20.93 9.65
N GLY A 45 0.84 -21.73 9.39
CA GLY A 45 0.39 -22.04 8.02
C GLY A 45 0.02 -20.77 7.25
N TRP A 46 -0.70 -19.83 7.89
CA TRP A 46 -1.04 -18.53 7.31
C TRP A 46 0.21 -17.71 6.98
N LEU A 47 1.19 -17.64 7.89
CA LEU A 47 2.46 -16.93 7.67
C LEU A 47 3.29 -17.55 6.53
N LEU A 48 3.26 -18.88 6.37
CA LEU A 48 3.91 -19.54 5.23
C LEU A 48 3.23 -19.16 3.90
N ALA A 49 1.90 -19.15 3.86
CA ALA A 49 1.13 -18.75 2.68
C ALA A 49 1.41 -17.29 2.29
N GLU A 50 1.49 -16.39 3.28
CA GLU A 50 1.87 -14.98 3.08
C GLU A 50 3.30 -14.86 2.56
N ARG A 51 4.26 -15.57 3.17
CA ARG A 51 5.67 -15.56 2.76
C ARG A 51 5.89 -16.00 1.31
N PHE A 52 5.11 -16.96 0.85
CA PHE A 52 5.18 -17.47 -0.52
C PHE A 52 4.20 -16.77 -1.47
N ALA A 53 3.54 -15.71 -1.01
CA ALA A 53 2.57 -14.92 -1.78
C ALA A 53 1.48 -15.78 -2.47
N LEU A 54 1.05 -16.88 -1.85
CA LEU A 54 0.13 -17.85 -2.46
C LEU A 54 -1.21 -17.22 -2.85
N LYS A 55 -1.67 -16.20 -2.10
CA LYS A 55 -2.87 -15.43 -2.44
C LYS A 55 -2.71 -14.71 -3.78
N GLY A 56 -1.54 -14.11 -4.03
CA GLY A 56 -1.22 -13.42 -5.27
C GLY A 56 -1.15 -14.35 -6.49
N LEU A 57 -0.94 -15.64 -6.26
CA LEU A 57 -0.89 -16.67 -7.30
C LEU A 57 -2.27 -17.29 -7.59
N GLU A 58 -3.34 -16.89 -6.91
CA GLU A 58 -4.68 -17.49 -7.03
C GLU A 58 -4.65 -19.04 -6.91
N ILE A 59 -3.90 -19.55 -5.93
CA ILE A 59 -3.80 -20.99 -5.66
C ILE A 59 -5.18 -21.53 -5.29
N THR A 60 -5.64 -22.56 -6.01
CA THR A 60 -6.92 -23.22 -5.74
C THR A 60 -6.81 -24.14 -4.53
N GLU A 61 -7.96 -24.51 -3.92
CA GLU A 61 -8.01 -25.47 -2.81
C GLU A 61 -7.34 -26.79 -3.17
N TYR A 62 -7.60 -27.33 -4.36
CA TYR A 62 -6.96 -28.54 -4.85
C TYR A 62 -5.43 -28.43 -4.96
N GLU A 63 -4.94 -27.30 -5.48
CA GLU A 63 -3.49 -27.06 -5.56
C GLU A 63 -2.87 -26.90 -4.17
N LEU A 64 -3.58 -26.29 -3.22
CA LEU A 64 -3.14 -26.19 -1.84
C LEU A 64 -3.04 -27.57 -1.20
N GLU A 65 -3.98 -28.48 -1.45
CA GLU A 65 -3.91 -29.89 -1.00
C GLU A 65 -2.66 -30.58 -1.56
N LEU A 66 -2.31 -30.37 -2.84
CA LEU A 66 -1.09 -30.93 -3.43
C LEU A 66 0.17 -30.38 -2.78
N ILE A 67 0.21 -29.08 -2.50
CA ILE A 67 1.35 -28.42 -1.83
C ILE A 67 1.51 -29.00 -0.41
N THR A 68 0.43 -29.07 0.34
CA THR A 68 0.46 -29.61 1.73
C THR A 68 0.81 -31.09 1.76
N LYS A 69 0.37 -31.88 0.78
CA LYS A 69 0.79 -33.28 0.61
C LYS A 69 2.30 -33.41 0.41
N GLY A 70 2.89 -32.53 -0.41
CA GLY A 70 4.35 -32.49 -0.59
C GLY A 70 5.09 -32.11 0.69
N MET A 71 4.56 -31.15 1.45
CA MET A 71 5.11 -30.78 2.77
C MET A 71 5.06 -31.96 3.76
N ALA A 72 3.93 -32.68 3.83
CA ALA A 72 3.77 -33.84 4.69
C ALA A 72 4.75 -34.99 4.32
N ALA A 73 4.93 -35.26 3.03
CA ALA A 73 5.89 -36.24 2.55
C ALA A 73 7.34 -35.87 2.96
N HIS A 74 7.71 -34.60 2.84
CA HIS A 74 9.03 -34.13 3.28
C HIS A 74 9.24 -34.31 4.79
N VAL A 75 8.23 -34.02 5.61
CA VAL A 75 8.28 -34.22 7.07
C VAL A 75 8.41 -35.70 7.43
N ALA A 76 7.74 -36.61 6.68
CA ALA A 76 7.86 -38.03 6.83
C ALA A 76 9.23 -38.64 6.40
N GLY A 77 10.05 -37.83 5.74
CA GLY A 77 11.34 -38.27 5.21
C GLY A 77 11.28 -38.92 3.82
N ASP A 78 10.12 -38.86 3.18
CA ASP A 78 9.92 -39.32 1.82
C ASP A 78 10.65 -38.47 0.80
N ARG A 79 11.00 -39.08 -0.33
CA ARG A 79 11.55 -38.31 -1.47
C ARG A 79 10.42 -37.64 -2.25
N PRO A 80 10.72 -36.48 -2.89
CA PRO A 80 9.74 -35.86 -3.76
C PRO A 80 9.36 -36.79 -4.92
N ALA A 81 8.13 -36.62 -5.44
CA ALA A 81 7.60 -37.41 -6.54
C ALA A 81 8.41 -37.23 -7.84
N THR A 82 9.14 -36.14 -7.96
CA THR A 82 9.99 -35.81 -9.12
C THR A 82 11.42 -35.56 -8.69
N GLU A 83 12.37 -35.71 -9.60
CA GLU A 83 13.75 -35.35 -9.36
C GLU A 83 13.88 -33.82 -9.25
N LEU A 84 14.34 -33.31 -8.10
CA LEU A 84 14.34 -31.87 -7.77
C LEU A 84 15.11 -31.02 -8.79
N GLN A 85 16.27 -31.50 -9.28
CA GLN A 85 17.06 -30.76 -10.25
C GLN A 85 16.36 -30.63 -11.62
N HIS A 86 15.66 -31.68 -12.04
CA HIS A 86 14.95 -31.68 -13.31
C HIS A 86 13.65 -30.87 -13.25
N SER A 87 12.96 -30.90 -12.14
CA SER A 87 11.70 -30.18 -11.96
C SER A 87 11.85 -28.71 -11.61
N ALA A 88 13.00 -28.27 -11.11
CA ALA A 88 13.19 -26.88 -10.66
C ALA A 88 12.90 -25.83 -11.76
N ASN A 89 13.44 -26.04 -12.99
CA ASN A 89 13.21 -25.12 -14.09
C ASN A 89 11.75 -25.11 -14.55
N GLN A 90 11.10 -26.31 -14.61
CA GLN A 90 9.68 -26.40 -14.97
C GLN A 90 8.79 -25.76 -13.93
N MET A 91 9.14 -25.88 -12.65
CA MET A 91 8.43 -25.26 -11.53
C MET A 91 8.55 -23.74 -11.61
N GLN A 92 9.76 -23.20 -11.89
CA GLN A 92 9.95 -21.76 -12.07
C GLN A 92 9.10 -21.25 -13.24
N GLU A 93 9.17 -21.92 -14.40
CA GLU A 93 8.37 -21.55 -15.59
C GLU A 93 6.86 -21.61 -15.30
N TYR A 94 6.39 -22.61 -14.56
CA TYR A 94 4.99 -22.73 -14.16
C TYR A 94 4.54 -21.51 -13.33
N PHE A 95 5.33 -21.08 -12.35
CA PHE A 95 4.99 -19.93 -11.52
C PHE A 95 5.09 -18.62 -12.29
N ASP A 96 6.12 -18.43 -13.12
CA ASP A 96 6.27 -17.21 -13.94
C ASP A 96 5.08 -17.04 -14.90
N GLN A 97 4.64 -18.12 -15.56
CA GLN A 97 3.46 -18.11 -16.43
C GLN A 97 2.17 -17.84 -15.65
N ARG A 98 2.09 -18.33 -14.40
CA ARG A 98 0.94 -18.11 -13.55
C ARG A 98 0.86 -16.66 -13.10
N GLU A 99 1.96 -16.09 -12.59
CA GLU A 99 2.06 -14.67 -12.23
C GLU A 99 1.66 -13.77 -13.41
N ALA A 100 2.20 -14.05 -14.58
CA ALA A 100 1.86 -13.29 -15.79
C ALA A 100 0.36 -13.35 -16.13
N ARG A 101 -0.27 -14.52 -16.01
CA ARG A 101 -1.73 -14.67 -16.26
C ARG A 101 -2.56 -13.92 -15.23
N VAL A 102 -2.19 -14.00 -13.94
CA VAL A 102 -2.88 -13.28 -12.85
C VAL A 102 -2.76 -11.78 -13.07
N LEU A 103 -1.56 -11.29 -13.39
CA LEU A 103 -1.33 -9.87 -13.67
C LEU A 103 -2.18 -9.37 -14.83
N VAL A 104 -2.21 -10.08 -15.95
CA VAL A 104 -3.04 -9.70 -17.12
C VAL A 104 -4.52 -9.67 -16.76
N LYS A 105 -5.00 -10.64 -15.96
CA LYS A 105 -6.37 -10.65 -15.44
C LYS A 105 -6.66 -9.44 -14.58
N GLN A 106 -5.78 -9.13 -13.61
CA GLN A 106 -5.93 -7.99 -12.70
C GLN A 106 -5.96 -6.66 -13.47
N ILE A 107 -5.08 -6.47 -14.45
CA ILE A 107 -5.06 -5.26 -15.29
C ILE A 107 -6.40 -5.11 -16.03
N ARG A 108 -6.89 -6.16 -16.66
CA ARG A 108 -8.16 -6.12 -17.38
C ARG A 108 -9.34 -5.80 -16.46
N GLU A 109 -9.41 -6.46 -15.31
CA GLU A 109 -10.48 -6.26 -14.32
C GLU A 109 -10.39 -4.87 -13.70
N GLY A 110 -9.17 -4.39 -13.40
CA GLY A 110 -8.92 -3.05 -12.88
C GLY A 110 -9.39 -1.97 -13.83
N HIS A 111 -9.04 -2.05 -15.11
CA HIS A 111 -9.51 -1.08 -16.13
C HIS A 111 -11.01 -1.13 -16.34
N ALA A 112 -11.63 -2.31 -16.36
CA ALA A 112 -13.08 -2.42 -16.46
C ALA A 112 -13.80 -1.81 -15.23
N ALA A 113 -13.25 -2.03 -14.04
CA ALA A 113 -13.77 -1.42 -12.81
C ALA A 113 -13.54 0.09 -12.78
N GLU A 114 -12.42 0.57 -13.31
CA GLU A 114 -12.11 2.00 -13.46
C GLU A 114 -13.15 2.68 -14.36
N GLU A 115 -13.39 2.14 -15.56
CA GLU A 115 -14.38 2.66 -16.51
C GLU A 115 -15.77 2.74 -15.86
N ALA A 116 -16.24 1.63 -15.32
CA ALA A 116 -17.54 1.58 -14.63
C ALA A 116 -17.64 2.56 -13.46
N PHE A 117 -16.56 2.75 -12.70
CA PHE A 117 -16.54 3.70 -11.57
C PHE A 117 -16.63 5.15 -12.06
N PHE A 118 -15.83 5.55 -13.06
CA PHE A 118 -15.86 6.91 -13.58
C PHE A 118 -17.19 7.25 -14.25
N ASP A 119 -17.85 6.29 -14.90
CA ASP A 119 -19.21 6.46 -15.42
C ASP A 119 -20.20 6.84 -14.31
N THR A 120 -20.04 6.32 -13.10
CA THR A 120 -20.89 6.71 -11.96
C THR A 120 -20.65 8.14 -11.49
N LEU A 121 -19.51 8.75 -11.81
CA LEU A 121 -19.19 10.13 -11.44
C LEU A 121 -19.73 11.14 -12.44
N TRP A 122 -20.03 10.71 -13.67
CA TRP A 122 -20.49 11.58 -14.75
C TRP A 122 -21.77 12.32 -14.36
N GLY A 123 -21.74 13.65 -14.50
CA GLY A 123 -22.90 14.50 -14.21
C GLY A 123 -23.24 14.69 -12.74
N LYS A 124 -22.48 14.13 -11.79
CA LYS A 124 -22.69 14.40 -10.38
C LYS A 124 -22.33 15.85 -10.03
N PRO A 125 -23.23 16.56 -9.32
CA PRO A 125 -22.95 17.92 -8.85
C PRO A 125 -21.69 17.96 -7.97
N GLY A 126 -20.86 19.01 -8.14
CA GLY A 126 -19.64 19.23 -7.34
C GLY A 126 -18.40 18.51 -7.85
N ILE A 127 -18.53 17.51 -8.73
CA ILE A 127 -17.38 16.82 -9.32
C ILE A 127 -16.86 17.62 -10.52
N GLN A 128 -15.57 17.93 -10.46
CA GLN A 128 -14.81 18.58 -11.52
C GLN A 128 -13.83 17.60 -12.13
N SER A 129 -13.37 17.86 -13.35
CA SER A 129 -12.36 17.03 -14.01
C SER A 129 -11.28 17.87 -14.70
N LEU A 130 -10.05 17.36 -14.69
CA LEU A 130 -8.97 17.86 -15.53
C LEU A 130 -8.91 17.06 -16.83
N GLY A 131 -8.40 17.67 -17.89
CA GLY A 131 -8.24 17.02 -19.21
C GLY A 131 -7.34 15.79 -19.21
N THR A 132 -6.66 15.50 -18.10
CA THR A 132 -5.83 14.31 -17.87
C THR A 132 -6.63 13.08 -17.45
N GLY A 133 -7.91 13.26 -17.07
CA GLY A 133 -8.80 12.23 -16.54
C GLY A 133 -8.86 12.19 -15.00
N LEU A 134 -8.15 13.08 -14.31
CA LEU A 134 -8.32 13.26 -12.87
C LEU A 134 -9.69 13.90 -12.60
N HIS A 135 -10.47 13.30 -11.70
CA HIS A 135 -11.70 13.89 -11.17
C HIS A 135 -11.50 14.26 -9.71
N PHE A 136 -12.19 15.31 -9.26
CA PHE A 136 -12.06 15.78 -7.89
C PHE A 136 -13.29 16.55 -7.44
N GLU A 137 -13.46 16.66 -6.14
CA GLU A 137 -14.47 17.43 -5.45
C GLU A 137 -13.79 18.27 -4.36
N ILE A 138 -14.00 19.59 -4.39
CA ILE A 138 -13.47 20.49 -3.38
C ILE A 138 -14.59 20.77 -2.37
N SER A 139 -14.37 20.39 -1.12
CA SER A 139 -15.28 20.72 -0.02
C SER A 139 -14.90 22.01 0.68
N GLU A 140 -13.61 22.34 0.71
CA GLU A 140 -13.07 23.59 1.25
C GLU A 140 -11.91 24.05 0.35
N GLU A 141 -11.98 25.29 -0.15
CA GLU A 141 -10.95 25.82 -1.06
C GLU A 141 -9.63 26.15 -0.34
N GLY A 142 -9.73 26.52 0.94
CA GLY A 142 -8.61 27.04 1.72
C GLY A 142 -8.32 28.51 1.41
N GLU A 143 -7.27 29.06 2.00
CA GLU A 143 -6.91 30.47 1.89
C GLU A 143 -5.47 30.68 1.42
N GLY A 144 -5.26 31.74 0.64
CA GLY A 144 -3.95 32.16 0.14
C GLY A 144 -3.56 31.47 -1.16
N ARG A 145 -2.26 31.28 -1.37
CA ARG A 145 -1.75 30.67 -2.61
C ARG A 145 -1.99 29.15 -2.65
N LYS A 146 -2.17 28.65 -3.85
CA LYS A 146 -2.15 27.20 -4.12
C LYS A 146 -0.70 26.71 -4.25
N PRO A 147 -0.41 25.45 -3.92
CA PRO A 147 0.95 24.91 -4.06
C PRO A 147 1.34 24.72 -5.52
N THR A 148 2.63 24.77 -5.78
CA THR A 148 3.27 24.43 -7.05
C THR A 148 3.90 23.03 -6.96
N PRO A 149 4.27 22.38 -8.08
CA PRO A 149 4.92 21.07 -8.04
C PRO A 149 6.22 21.04 -7.23
N ASN A 150 6.90 22.16 -7.09
CA ASN A 150 8.16 22.24 -6.35
C ASN A 150 8.00 22.47 -4.85
N ASP A 151 6.79 22.77 -4.40
CA ASP A 151 6.53 22.97 -2.98
C ASP A 151 6.49 21.61 -2.23
N MET A 152 6.90 21.66 -0.97
CA MET A 152 6.60 20.62 0.00
C MET A 152 5.26 20.94 0.64
N VAL A 153 4.37 19.96 0.72
CA VAL A 153 3.06 20.10 1.35
C VAL A 153 3.00 19.24 2.60
N GLU A 154 2.32 19.73 3.61
CA GLU A 154 1.95 19.00 4.83
C GLU A 154 0.45 18.75 4.79
N VAL A 155 0.06 17.48 4.89
CA VAL A 155 -1.31 17.06 4.68
C VAL A 155 -1.76 16.02 5.70
N HIS A 156 -3.05 16.00 6.00
CA HIS A 156 -3.73 14.79 6.41
C HIS A 156 -4.39 14.16 5.19
N TYR A 157 -4.35 12.82 5.11
CA TYR A 157 -4.97 12.11 4.01
C TYR A 157 -5.45 10.71 4.40
N ARG A 158 -6.38 10.22 3.59
CA ARG A 158 -6.85 8.83 3.60
C ARG A 158 -6.95 8.34 2.16
N GLY A 159 -6.25 7.26 1.85
CA GLY A 159 -6.27 6.60 0.55
C GLY A 159 -7.08 5.31 0.60
N ARG A 160 -8.04 5.17 -0.32
CA ARG A 160 -8.93 4.01 -0.43
C ARG A 160 -9.03 3.52 -1.86
N PHE A 161 -9.34 2.25 -2.00
CA PHE A 161 -9.78 1.68 -3.26
C PHE A 161 -11.26 2.00 -3.51
N ILE A 162 -11.76 1.70 -4.73
CA ILE A 162 -13.16 1.92 -5.11
C ILE A 162 -14.14 1.03 -4.32
N ASN A 163 -13.70 -0.09 -3.75
CA ASN A 163 -14.49 -0.95 -2.87
C ASN A 163 -14.58 -0.41 -1.42
N GLY A 164 -13.89 0.71 -1.13
CA GLY A 164 -13.89 1.36 0.19
C GLY A 164 -12.75 0.95 1.11
N ASP A 165 -11.99 -0.09 0.80
CA ASP A 165 -10.87 -0.54 1.62
C ASP A 165 -9.78 0.52 1.70
N GLU A 166 -9.32 0.85 2.91
CA GLU A 166 -8.25 1.80 3.15
C GLU A 166 -6.89 1.11 3.02
N PHE A 167 -6.05 1.59 2.09
CA PHE A 167 -4.69 1.09 1.93
C PHE A 167 -3.64 1.95 2.64
N ASP A 168 -3.85 3.28 2.74
CA ASP A 168 -2.93 4.18 3.45
C ASP A 168 -3.65 5.37 4.09
N SER A 169 -3.13 5.85 5.25
CA SER A 169 -3.74 6.94 5.99
C SER A 169 -2.74 7.58 6.95
N SER A 170 -2.64 8.91 6.92
CA SER A 170 -1.88 9.68 7.91
C SER A 170 -2.56 9.69 9.27
N TYR A 171 -3.89 9.57 9.30
CA TYR A 171 -4.63 9.49 10.57
C TYR A 171 -4.30 8.20 11.33
N ARG A 172 -4.18 7.07 10.61
CA ARG A 172 -3.76 5.80 11.22
C ARG A 172 -2.32 5.85 11.75
N LYS A 173 -1.46 6.66 11.10
CA LYS A 173 -0.07 6.90 11.54
C LYS A 173 0.03 7.91 12.69
N GLY A 174 -1.08 8.57 13.08
CA GLY A 174 -1.17 9.50 14.19
C GLY A 174 -0.52 10.86 13.97
N GLN A 175 -0.05 11.17 12.76
CA GLN A 175 0.63 12.44 12.44
C GLN A 175 0.44 12.84 10.97
N PRO A 176 0.47 14.15 10.65
CA PRO A 176 0.49 14.63 9.27
C PRO A 176 1.69 14.10 8.51
N ALA A 177 1.52 13.96 7.20
CA ALA A 177 2.60 13.57 6.30
C ALA A 177 3.10 14.76 5.48
N ARG A 178 4.39 14.74 5.13
CA ARG A 178 5.03 15.77 4.32
C ARG A 178 5.53 15.16 3.03
N PHE A 179 5.18 15.78 1.92
CA PHE A 179 5.57 15.33 0.59
C PHE A 179 6.05 16.49 -0.28
N LYS A 180 7.09 16.28 -1.06
CA LYS A 180 7.40 17.13 -2.20
C LYS A 180 6.41 16.82 -3.31
N LEU A 181 5.69 17.83 -3.81
CA LEU A 181 4.50 17.59 -4.65
C LEU A 181 4.85 16.99 -6.02
N ASN A 182 6.08 17.21 -6.52
CA ASN A 182 6.58 16.55 -7.73
C ASN A 182 7.16 15.14 -7.49
N GLY A 183 7.20 14.67 -6.24
CA GLY A 183 7.69 13.35 -5.84
C GLY A 183 6.60 12.34 -5.52
N VAL A 184 5.32 12.72 -5.67
CA VAL A 184 4.16 11.86 -5.47
C VAL A 184 3.53 11.46 -6.80
N ILE A 185 2.50 10.61 -6.77
CA ILE A 185 1.77 10.19 -7.96
C ILE A 185 1.18 11.40 -8.72
N PRO A 186 1.09 11.34 -10.08
CA PRO A 186 0.63 12.48 -10.88
C PRO A 186 -0.75 13.01 -10.49
N GLY A 187 -1.65 12.14 -10.04
CA GLY A 187 -2.97 12.53 -9.53
C GLY A 187 -2.91 13.47 -8.33
N TRP A 188 -1.98 13.23 -7.41
CA TRP A 188 -1.74 14.13 -6.26
C TRP A 188 -1.10 15.44 -6.69
N THR A 189 -0.06 15.36 -7.53
CA THR A 189 0.60 16.57 -8.07
C THR A 189 -0.41 17.52 -8.72
N GLN A 190 -1.36 16.97 -9.49
CA GLN A 190 -2.38 17.79 -10.17
C GLN A 190 -3.50 18.24 -9.22
N GLY A 191 -3.96 17.32 -8.36
CA GLY A 191 -5.13 17.54 -7.51
C GLY A 191 -4.87 18.50 -6.36
N VAL A 192 -3.75 18.37 -5.64
CA VAL A 192 -3.46 19.22 -4.47
C VAL A 192 -3.20 20.68 -4.90
N GLN A 193 -2.81 20.92 -6.14
CA GLN A 193 -2.70 22.28 -6.70
C GLN A 193 -4.06 22.97 -6.91
N GLN A 194 -5.18 22.27 -6.73
CA GLN A 194 -6.52 22.85 -6.87
C GLN A 194 -7.01 23.57 -5.61
N ILE A 195 -6.36 23.35 -4.47
CA ILE A 195 -6.72 23.94 -3.17
C ILE A 195 -5.58 24.75 -2.57
N ALA A 196 -5.90 25.65 -1.64
CA ALA A 196 -4.96 26.42 -0.85
C ALA A 196 -4.84 25.83 0.58
N LYS A 197 -4.01 26.48 1.43
CA LYS A 197 -3.85 26.07 2.84
C LYS A 197 -5.21 26.06 3.57
N GLY A 198 -5.48 25.01 4.33
CA GLY A 198 -6.76 24.75 5.00
C GLY A 198 -7.82 24.13 4.08
N GLY A 199 -7.51 23.99 2.78
CA GLY A 199 -8.44 23.38 1.83
C GLY A 199 -8.58 21.86 2.00
N LYS A 200 -9.73 21.35 1.58
CA LYS A 200 -10.06 19.92 1.58
C LYS A 200 -10.56 19.48 0.21
N ILE A 201 -9.99 18.43 -0.29
CA ILE A 201 -10.28 17.90 -1.62
C ILE A 201 -10.39 16.37 -1.57
N LYS A 202 -11.34 15.85 -2.33
CA LYS A 202 -11.42 14.44 -2.66
C LYS A 202 -10.94 14.24 -4.08
N LEU A 203 -9.96 13.36 -4.28
CA LEU A 203 -9.42 13.01 -5.59
C LEU A 203 -9.92 11.63 -5.99
N TYR A 204 -10.32 11.49 -7.24
CA TYR A 204 -10.62 10.22 -7.90
C TYR A 204 -9.57 10.03 -8.98
N VAL A 205 -8.59 9.21 -8.67
CA VAL A 205 -7.35 9.09 -9.44
C VAL A 205 -7.41 7.83 -10.30
N PRO A 206 -7.49 7.96 -11.64
CA PRO A 206 -7.41 6.79 -12.50
C PRO A 206 -6.04 6.15 -12.39
N SER A 207 -5.97 4.85 -12.65
CA SER A 207 -4.76 4.04 -12.47
C SER A 207 -3.52 4.65 -13.13
N LYS A 208 -3.65 5.22 -14.34
CA LYS A 208 -2.57 5.89 -15.09
C LYS A 208 -1.98 7.13 -14.40
N LEU A 209 -2.73 7.76 -13.49
CA LEU A 209 -2.28 8.89 -12.66
C LEU A 209 -1.92 8.47 -11.24
N GLY A 210 -2.06 7.18 -10.94
CA GLY A 210 -1.67 6.50 -9.71
C GLY A 210 -0.41 5.66 -9.90
N TYR A 211 -0.55 4.35 -9.70
CA TYR A 211 0.55 3.38 -9.79
C TYR A 211 0.53 2.55 -11.09
N GLY A 212 -0.36 2.87 -12.03
CA GLY A 212 -0.45 2.23 -13.34
C GLY A 212 -0.79 0.75 -13.32
N ASP A 213 -0.48 0.09 -14.44
CA ASP A 213 -0.72 -1.35 -14.62
C ASP A 213 0.22 -2.24 -13.82
N ALA A 214 1.32 -1.69 -13.33
CA ALA A 214 2.25 -2.44 -12.49
C ALA A 214 1.78 -2.51 -11.02
N GLY A 215 0.99 -1.54 -10.57
CA GLY A 215 0.67 -1.38 -9.15
C GLY A 215 1.91 -1.08 -8.29
N THR A 216 1.83 -1.33 -6.99
CA THR A 216 2.95 -1.27 -6.06
C THR A 216 2.63 -2.12 -4.83
N ASN A 217 3.56 -2.22 -3.87
CA ASN A 217 3.30 -2.96 -2.63
C ASN A 217 2.04 -2.40 -1.91
N GLY A 218 1.05 -3.25 -1.72
CA GLY A 218 -0.24 -2.88 -1.12
C GLY A 218 -1.25 -2.22 -2.08
N VAL A 219 -0.89 -1.95 -3.35
CA VAL A 219 -1.81 -1.42 -4.37
C VAL A 219 -1.79 -2.31 -5.61
N PRO A 220 -2.85 -3.08 -5.89
CA PRO A 220 -2.93 -3.96 -7.04
C PRO A 220 -2.76 -3.22 -8.37
N ALA A 221 -2.43 -3.99 -9.42
CA ALA A 221 -2.35 -3.51 -10.80
C ALA A 221 -3.63 -2.81 -11.25
N ALA A 222 -3.50 -1.74 -12.03
CA ALA A 222 -4.60 -0.96 -12.60
C ALA A 222 -5.65 -0.48 -11.59
N SER A 223 -5.25 -0.20 -10.34
CA SER A 223 -6.15 0.26 -9.29
C SER A 223 -6.52 1.73 -9.46
N THR A 224 -7.81 2.02 -9.47
CA THR A 224 -8.34 3.38 -9.25
C THR A 224 -8.29 3.72 -7.77
N LEU A 225 -7.82 4.92 -7.45
CA LEU A 225 -7.60 5.35 -6.07
C LEU A 225 -8.48 6.54 -5.72
N ILE A 226 -8.98 6.55 -4.48
CA ILE A 226 -9.75 7.66 -3.92
C ILE A 226 -8.98 8.21 -2.74
N PHE A 227 -8.69 9.51 -2.76
CA PHE A 227 -8.04 10.18 -1.64
C PHE A 227 -8.91 11.29 -1.09
N ASP A 228 -9.11 11.30 0.21
CA ASP A 228 -9.54 12.48 0.95
C ASP A 228 -8.28 13.16 1.48
N ILE A 229 -8.08 14.44 1.16
CA ILE A 229 -6.85 15.18 1.49
C ILE A 229 -7.24 16.51 2.14
N GLU A 230 -6.60 16.83 3.25
CA GLU A 230 -6.62 18.15 3.91
C GLU A 230 -5.22 18.76 3.84
N LEU A 231 -5.11 19.92 3.19
CA LEU A 231 -3.84 20.66 3.03
C LEU A 231 -3.60 21.55 4.24
N LEU A 232 -2.75 21.12 5.16
CA LEU A 232 -2.46 21.83 6.40
C LEU A 232 -1.47 22.97 6.21
N ASN A 233 -0.46 22.78 5.34
CA ASN A 233 0.56 23.78 5.12
C ASN A 233 1.26 23.63 3.76
N ILE A 234 1.81 24.73 3.26
CA ILE A 234 2.67 24.78 2.06
C ILE A 234 4.02 25.30 2.50
N ILE A 235 5.05 24.47 2.35
CA ILE A 235 6.44 24.78 2.73
C ILE A 235 7.20 25.02 1.42
N SER A 236 7.57 26.28 1.17
CA SER A 236 8.33 26.65 -0.03
C SER A 236 9.82 26.43 0.20
N ASP A 237 10.49 25.78 -0.76
CA ASP A 237 11.96 25.76 -0.80
C ASP A 237 12.54 27.14 -1.23
N VAL A 238 11.69 28.04 -1.70
CA VAL A 238 12.09 29.39 -2.13
C VAL A 238 11.90 30.36 -0.98
N ALA A 239 12.98 31.01 -0.56
CA ALA A 239 12.90 32.12 0.38
C ALA A 239 11.90 33.18 -0.15
N PRO A 240 11.03 33.75 0.71
CA PRO A 240 10.08 34.75 0.28
C PRO A 240 10.83 35.89 -0.45
N PRO A 241 10.28 36.43 -1.54
CA PRO A 241 10.90 37.54 -2.23
C PRO A 241 11.08 38.71 -1.25
N GLY A 242 12.36 39.05 -0.97
CA GLY A 242 12.71 40.10 0.01
C GLY A 242 13.37 39.59 1.29
N ALA A 243 13.62 38.32 1.46
CA ALA A 243 14.48 37.82 2.53
C ALA A 243 15.93 38.31 2.28
N PRO A 244 16.60 38.95 3.27
CA PRO A 244 17.98 39.40 3.10
C PRO A 244 18.89 38.18 2.84
N GLU A 245 19.67 38.23 1.75
CA GLU A 245 20.75 37.29 1.51
C GLU A 245 21.68 37.31 2.72
N LEU A 246 21.78 36.19 3.42
CA LEU A 246 22.83 35.96 4.41
C LEU A 246 24.16 35.94 3.64
N LYS A 247 24.85 37.09 3.57
CA LYS A 247 26.22 37.15 3.10
C LYS A 247 27.08 36.36 4.05
N VAL A 248 27.51 35.18 3.61
CA VAL A 248 28.61 34.47 4.23
C VAL A 248 29.87 35.21 3.84
N GLU A 249 30.41 36.03 4.74
CA GLU A 249 31.74 36.61 4.55
C GLU A 249 32.80 35.50 4.70
N PRO A 250 33.91 35.59 3.92
CA PRO A 250 34.93 34.56 3.80
C PRO A 250 35.79 34.37 5.05
#